data_389b616f95d10628814ac2d3ada2b4e4
#
_entry.id   389b616f95d10628814ac2d3ada2b4e4
#
_cell.length_a   1.000
_cell.length_b   1.000
_cell.length_c   1.000
_cell.angle_alpha   90.00
_cell.angle_beta   90.00
_cell.angle_gamma   90.00
#
_symmetry.space_group_name_H-M   'P 1'
#
loop_
_entity.id
_entity.type
_entity.pdbx_description
1 polymer ?
#
loop_
_entity_poly.entity_id
_entity_poly.type
_entity_poly.pdbx_seq_one_letter_code
_entity_poly.pdbx_strand_id
1 'polypeptide(L)'
;VGDAAVTVLSPARGATWENLNNYSLVLRVTYGNAAFLLMGDAEAEVEETILAAKTELAADVLVVGHHGSATSSSENFLKAVAPRYAILSVGEDNSYNLPNTGVLTRLKEQGAALYRTDLQGTVTVTSDGENLTITTAK
;
A
#
# COMPACT_ATOMS: atom_id res chain seq x y z
N VAL A 1 -2.19 -8.14 -17.65
CA VAL A 1 -3.35 -8.95 -18.01
C VAL A 1 -4.40 -8.02 -18.59
N GLY A 2 -4.86 -8.27 -19.81
CA GLY A 2 -5.64 -7.28 -20.56
C GLY A 2 -4.82 -6.01 -20.78
N ASP A 3 -5.44 -4.84 -20.61
CA ASP A 3 -4.79 -3.53 -20.77
C ASP A 3 -4.15 -3.02 -19.45
N ALA A 4 -4.14 -3.82 -18.40
CA ALA A 4 -3.48 -3.47 -17.15
C ALA A 4 -1.96 -3.66 -17.25
N ALA A 5 -1.22 -2.64 -16.81
CA ALA A 5 0.24 -2.70 -16.71
C ALA A 5 0.66 -2.95 -15.25
N VAL A 6 1.65 -3.83 -15.06
CA VAL A 6 2.23 -4.13 -13.74
C VAL A 6 3.71 -3.78 -13.76
N THR A 7 4.11 -2.91 -12.85
CA THR A 7 5.50 -2.50 -12.65
C THR A 7 6.00 -3.02 -11.30
N VAL A 8 7.12 -3.74 -11.30
CA VAL A 8 7.80 -4.16 -10.06
C VAL A 8 8.70 -3.02 -9.60
N LEU A 9 8.44 -2.47 -8.42
CA LEU A 9 9.21 -1.38 -7.83
C LEU A 9 10.29 -1.90 -6.88
N SER A 10 10.05 -3.02 -6.20
CA SER A 10 10.98 -3.69 -5.29
C SER A 10 10.70 -5.20 -5.28
N PRO A 11 11.71 -6.05 -4.99
CA PRO A 11 13.11 -5.69 -4.85
C PRO A 11 13.77 -5.36 -6.20
N ALA A 12 14.70 -4.42 -6.20
CA ALA A 12 15.56 -4.19 -7.36
C ALA A 12 16.48 -5.41 -7.57
N ARG A 13 16.89 -5.64 -8.83
CA ARG A 13 17.77 -6.77 -9.14
C ARG A 13 19.09 -6.66 -8.37
N GLY A 14 19.40 -7.68 -7.59
CA GLY A 14 20.60 -7.74 -6.76
C GLY A 14 20.49 -6.99 -5.42
N ALA A 15 19.32 -6.47 -5.08
CA ALA A 15 19.10 -5.88 -3.75
C ALA A 15 19.32 -6.94 -2.65
N THR A 16 19.92 -6.51 -1.56
CA THR A 16 20.13 -7.32 -0.35
C THR A 16 19.62 -6.57 0.87
N TRP A 17 18.85 -7.24 1.70
CA TRP A 17 18.23 -6.69 2.89
C TRP A 17 18.56 -7.57 4.10
N GLU A 18 18.81 -6.97 5.26
CA GLU A 18 18.94 -7.71 6.51
C GLU A 18 17.57 -8.20 7.00
N ASN A 19 16.54 -7.36 6.82
CA ASN A 19 15.16 -7.70 7.17
C ASN A 19 14.47 -8.43 6.00
N LEU A 20 13.95 -9.64 6.28
CA LEU A 20 13.27 -10.46 5.29
C LEU A 20 12.01 -9.83 4.72
N ASN A 21 11.31 -9.00 5.49
CA ASN A 21 10.13 -8.27 5.03
C ASN A 21 10.45 -7.37 3.82
N ASN A 22 11.66 -6.83 3.75
CA ASN A 22 12.12 -5.96 2.69
C ASN A 22 12.37 -6.68 1.34
N TYR A 23 12.29 -8.01 1.32
CA TYR A 23 12.22 -8.79 0.07
C TYR A 23 10.79 -8.87 -0.49
N SER A 24 9.82 -8.22 0.15
CA SER A 24 8.45 -8.13 -0.36
C SER A 24 8.41 -7.57 -1.77
N LEU A 25 7.55 -8.17 -2.58
CA LEU A 25 7.29 -7.71 -3.93
C LEU A 25 6.41 -6.46 -3.87
N VAL A 26 6.97 -5.31 -4.19
CA VAL A 26 6.23 -4.06 -4.30
C VAL A 26 5.80 -3.84 -5.74
N LEU A 27 4.50 -3.75 -5.95
CA LEU A 27 3.90 -3.66 -7.28
C LEU A 27 3.10 -2.37 -7.45
N ARG A 28 3.29 -1.70 -8.57
CA ARG A 28 2.38 -0.67 -9.05
C ARG A 28 1.59 -1.22 -10.23
N VAL A 29 0.27 -1.24 -10.10
CA VAL A 29 -0.63 -1.71 -11.14
C VAL A 29 -1.43 -0.52 -11.65
N THR A 30 -1.46 -0.34 -12.98
CA THR A 30 -2.25 0.72 -13.62
C THR A 30 -3.22 0.13 -14.62
N TYR A 31 -4.44 0.67 -14.64
CA TYR A 31 -5.47 0.36 -15.63
C TYR A 31 -6.26 1.61 -15.93
N GLY A 32 -6.18 2.09 -17.19
CA GLY A 32 -6.72 3.38 -17.55
C GLY A 32 -6.14 4.50 -16.68
N ASN A 33 -6.99 5.24 -16.00
CA ASN A 33 -6.62 6.31 -15.08
C ASN A 33 -6.43 5.83 -13.63
N ALA A 34 -6.73 4.56 -13.33
CA ALA A 34 -6.62 4.01 -11.99
C ALA A 34 -5.21 3.45 -11.72
N ALA A 35 -4.67 3.74 -10.55
CA ALA A 35 -3.39 3.22 -10.09
C ALA A 35 -3.50 2.60 -8.69
N PHE A 36 -2.89 1.45 -8.53
CA PHE A 36 -2.82 0.69 -7.28
C PHE A 36 -1.36 0.49 -6.88
N LEU A 37 -1.05 0.64 -5.62
CA LEU A 37 0.26 0.34 -5.06
C LEU A 37 0.13 -0.72 -3.97
N LEU A 38 0.81 -1.85 -4.16
CA LEU A 38 0.78 -3.02 -3.28
C LEU A 38 2.14 -3.16 -2.62
N MET A 39 2.21 -3.01 -1.29
CA MET A 39 3.48 -2.92 -0.58
C MET A 39 3.98 -4.27 -0.01
N GLY A 40 3.10 -5.27 0.13
CA GLY A 40 3.44 -6.46 0.91
C GLY A 40 3.85 -6.07 2.33
N ASP A 41 4.89 -6.68 2.86
CA ASP A 41 5.43 -6.34 4.19
C ASP A 41 6.67 -5.41 4.12
N ALA A 42 6.87 -4.73 2.98
CA ALA A 42 7.96 -3.79 2.80
C ALA A 42 7.92 -2.67 3.86
N GLU A 43 9.08 -2.36 4.41
CA GLU A 43 9.26 -1.38 5.47
C GLU A 43 9.92 -0.09 4.94
N ALA A 44 10.20 0.85 5.83
CA ALA A 44 10.69 2.19 5.49
C ALA A 44 11.97 2.19 4.63
N GLU A 45 12.87 1.23 4.80
CA GLU A 45 14.09 1.11 3.97
C GLU A 45 13.75 0.88 2.49
N VAL A 46 12.73 0.08 2.20
CA VAL A 46 12.24 -0.13 0.83
C VAL A 46 11.57 1.13 0.32
N GLU A 47 10.76 1.80 1.15
CA GLU A 47 10.11 3.06 0.80
C GLU A 47 11.15 4.12 0.40
N GLU A 48 12.24 4.27 1.17
CA GLU A 48 13.35 5.17 0.85
C GLU A 48 14.03 4.81 -0.48
N THR A 49 14.22 3.51 -0.72
CA THR A 49 14.84 3.02 -1.96
C THR A 49 14.00 3.34 -3.19
N ILE A 50 12.69 3.09 -3.13
CA ILE A 50 11.80 3.38 -4.26
C ILE A 50 11.59 4.89 -4.46
N LEU A 51 11.59 5.69 -3.38
CA LEU A 51 11.59 7.15 -3.46
C LEU A 51 12.86 7.68 -4.15
N ALA A 52 14.04 7.15 -3.79
CA ALA A 52 15.31 7.53 -4.39
C ALA A 52 15.41 7.19 -5.88
N ALA A 53 14.71 6.16 -6.33
CA ALA A 53 14.65 5.76 -7.74
C ALA A 53 13.87 6.76 -8.62
N LYS A 54 13.14 7.71 -8.01
CA LYS A 54 12.32 8.74 -8.68
C LYS A 54 11.32 8.16 -9.70
N THR A 55 10.84 6.98 -9.43
CA THR A 55 9.76 6.35 -10.22
C THR A 55 8.41 6.95 -9.83
N GLU A 56 7.43 6.83 -10.73
CA GLU A 56 6.05 7.24 -10.43
C GLU A 56 5.46 6.37 -9.32
N LEU A 57 5.07 7.01 -8.20
CA LEU A 57 4.50 6.34 -7.04
C LEU A 57 3.03 6.71 -6.79
N ALA A 58 2.54 7.81 -7.38
CA ALA A 58 1.16 8.23 -7.17
C ALA A 58 0.19 7.09 -7.48
N ALA A 59 -0.72 6.84 -6.56
CA ALA A 59 -1.69 5.75 -6.68
C ALA A 59 -3.00 6.11 -5.97
N ASP A 60 -4.13 5.78 -6.60
CA ASP A 60 -5.45 5.98 -6.00
C ASP A 60 -5.69 5.06 -4.81
N VAL A 61 -5.18 3.83 -4.91
CA VAL A 61 -5.35 2.79 -3.91
C VAL A 61 -3.99 2.33 -3.41
N LEU A 62 -3.76 2.46 -2.11
CA LEU A 62 -2.60 1.91 -1.42
C LEU A 62 -3.02 0.69 -0.59
N VAL A 63 -2.49 -0.48 -0.89
CA VAL A 63 -2.48 -1.61 0.06
C VAL A 63 -1.29 -1.38 0.98
N VAL A 64 -1.62 -1.01 2.22
CA VAL A 64 -0.67 -0.49 3.21
C VAL A 64 0.36 -1.54 3.58
N GLY A 65 1.63 -1.13 3.61
CA GLY A 65 2.75 -2.01 3.92
C GLY A 65 2.68 -2.59 5.33
N HIS A 66 3.10 -3.83 5.46
CA HIS A 66 3.29 -4.54 6.74
C HIS A 66 2.09 -4.41 7.69
N HIS A 67 0.88 -4.57 7.14
CA HIS A 67 -0.40 -4.52 7.88
C HIS A 67 -0.62 -3.23 8.68
N GLY A 68 0.06 -2.15 8.29
CA GLY A 68 0.06 -0.88 9.03
C GLY A 68 0.98 -0.89 10.25
N SER A 69 2.10 -1.63 10.20
CA SER A 69 3.17 -1.58 11.22
C SER A 69 3.80 -0.19 11.32
N ALA A 70 4.26 0.18 12.52
CA ALA A 70 5.00 1.41 12.75
C ALA A 70 6.30 1.52 11.93
N THR A 71 6.83 0.39 11.45
CA THR A 71 8.06 0.30 10.63
C THR A 71 7.85 0.64 9.16
N SER A 72 6.60 0.87 8.75
CA SER A 72 6.21 1.18 7.36
C SER A 72 5.39 2.46 7.27
N SER A 73 5.04 2.85 6.06
CA SER A 73 4.17 4.00 5.76
C SER A 73 4.72 5.31 6.29
N SER A 74 5.99 5.60 5.94
CA SER A 74 6.66 6.84 6.28
C SER A 74 5.96 8.06 5.68
N GLU A 75 6.11 9.22 6.32
CA GLU A 75 5.43 10.44 5.89
C GLU A 75 5.82 10.86 4.46
N ASN A 76 7.11 10.77 4.13
CA ASN A 76 7.61 11.12 2.79
C ASN A 76 7.05 10.17 1.72
N PHE A 77 6.97 8.87 2.04
CA PHE A 77 6.39 7.88 1.16
C PHE A 77 4.89 8.16 0.92
N LEU A 78 4.12 8.36 1.99
CA LEU A 78 2.69 8.65 1.87
C LEU A 78 2.41 9.94 1.11
N LYS A 79 3.23 10.98 1.27
CA LYS A 79 3.16 12.21 0.47
C LYS A 79 3.39 11.96 -1.02
N ALA A 80 4.33 11.08 -1.36
CA ALA A 80 4.63 10.74 -2.76
C ALA A 80 3.52 9.89 -3.39
N VAL A 81 2.92 8.97 -2.63
CA VAL A 81 1.81 8.12 -3.10
C VAL A 81 0.50 8.91 -3.17
N ALA A 82 0.23 9.77 -2.20
CA ALA A 82 -0.98 10.59 -2.06
C ALA A 82 -2.29 9.77 -2.29
N PRO A 83 -2.50 8.66 -1.56
CA PRO A 83 -3.58 7.73 -1.85
C PRO A 83 -4.95 8.34 -1.49
N ARG A 84 -5.95 8.09 -2.33
CA ARG A 84 -7.36 8.37 -2.01
C ARG A 84 -7.94 7.32 -1.07
N TYR A 85 -7.50 6.07 -1.23
CA TYR A 85 -7.97 4.92 -0.46
C TYR A 85 -6.78 4.13 0.08
N ALA A 86 -6.82 3.80 1.35
CA ALA A 86 -5.81 2.97 2.00
C ALA A 86 -6.46 1.70 2.55
N ILE A 87 -6.01 0.55 2.07
CA ILE A 87 -6.52 -0.76 2.45
C ILE A 87 -5.51 -1.39 3.43
N LEU A 88 -5.98 -1.68 4.64
CA LEU A 88 -5.19 -2.36 5.66
C LEU A 88 -5.68 -3.81 5.80
N SER A 89 -4.84 -4.75 5.40
CA SER A 89 -5.09 -6.19 5.57
C SER A 89 -4.63 -6.59 6.97
N VAL A 90 -5.57 -6.75 7.89
CA VAL A 90 -5.30 -6.99 9.33
C VAL A 90 -6.25 -8.05 9.86
N GLY A 91 -5.76 -8.93 10.72
CA GLY A 91 -6.60 -9.89 11.44
C GLY A 91 -7.38 -9.24 12.58
N GLU A 92 -8.62 -9.68 12.82
CA GLU A 92 -9.53 -9.14 13.84
C GLU A 92 -8.91 -9.23 15.25
N ASP A 93 -8.31 -10.38 15.62
CA ASP A 93 -7.70 -10.64 16.92
C ASP A 93 -6.17 -10.79 16.82
N ASN A 94 -5.50 -9.91 16.08
CA ASN A 94 -4.06 -10.03 15.93
C ASN A 94 -3.31 -9.68 17.21
N SER A 95 -2.28 -10.48 17.55
CA SER A 95 -1.45 -10.28 18.74
C SER A 95 -0.36 -9.20 18.58
N TYR A 96 -0.25 -8.60 17.41
CA TYR A 96 0.79 -7.63 17.08
C TYR A 96 0.38 -6.17 17.32
N ASN A 97 -0.84 -5.95 17.80
CA ASN A 97 -1.43 -4.60 17.97
C ASN A 97 -1.43 -3.78 16.66
N LEU A 98 -1.73 -4.43 15.55
CA LEU A 98 -1.86 -3.79 14.24
C LEU A 98 -3.33 -3.45 13.93
N PRO A 99 -3.57 -2.38 13.18
CA PRO A 99 -2.59 -1.43 12.66
C PRO A 99 -2.14 -0.43 13.72
N ASN A 100 -0.91 0.08 13.61
CA ASN A 100 -0.38 1.10 14.52
C ASN A 100 -1.14 2.43 14.40
N THR A 101 -1.47 3.04 15.53
CA THR A 101 -2.24 4.29 15.56
C THR A 101 -1.54 5.44 14.84
N GLY A 102 -0.22 5.52 14.92
CA GLY A 102 0.57 6.53 14.20
C GLY A 102 0.45 6.39 12.68
N VAL A 103 0.40 5.15 12.17
CA VAL A 103 0.17 4.90 10.74
C VAL A 103 -1.22 5.35 10.32
N LEU A 104 -2.25 5.01 11.11
CA LEU A 104 -3.62 5.45 10.84
C LEU A 104 -3.75 6.97 10.83
N THR A 105 -3.05 7.65 11.74
CA THR A 105 -3.03 9.12 11.81
C THR A 105 -2.40 9.69 10.54
N ARG A 106 -1.20 9.24 10.15
CA ARG A 106 -0.53 9.70 8.94
C ARG A 106 -1.37 9.51 7.67
N LEU A 107 -2.02 8.35 7.52
CA LEU A 107 -2.91 8.06 6.39
C LEU A 107 -4.09 9.04 6.33
N LYS A 108 -4.72 9.33 7.48
CA LYS A 108 -5.83 10.29 7.58
C LYS A 108 -5.37 11.71 7.27
N GLU A 109 -4.20 12.12 7.74
CA GLU A 109 -3.60 13.43 7.47
C GLU A 109 -3.30 13.63 5.97
N GLN A 110 -3.01 12.54 5.24
CA GLN A 110 -2.91 12.57 3.77
C GLN A 110 -4.28 12.59 3.06
N GLY A 111 -5.38 12.54 3.80
CA GLY A 111 -6.74 12.57 3.26
C GLY A 111 -7.25 11.21 2.75
N ALA A 112 -6.56 10.11 3.05
CA ALA A 112 -6.98 8.79 2.61
C ALA A 112 -8.21 8.29 3.37
N ALA A 113 -9.18 7.73 2.63
CA ALA A 113 -10.26 6.95 3.21
C ALA A 113 -9.71 5.55 3.59
N LEU A 114 -9.91 5.15 4.86
CA LEU A 114 -9.35 3.90 5.37
C LEU A 114 -10.35 2.76 5.30
N TYR A 115 -9.90 1.62 4.80
CA TYR A 115 -10.62 0.34 4.80
C TYR A 115 -9.77 -0.70 5.53
N ARG A 116 -10.36 -1.37 6.52
CA ARG A 116 -9.66 -2.32 7.40
C ARG A 116 -10.38 -3.66 7.39
N THR A 117 -9.65 -4.74 7.08
CA THR A 117 -10.25 -6.07 7.01
C THR A 117 -10.69 -6.63 8.37
N ASP A 118 -10.05 -6.21 9.46
CA ASP A 118 -10.45 -6.58 10.83
C ASP A 118 -11.81 -5.98 11.24
N LEU A 119 -12.20 -4.84 10.67
CA LEU A 119 -13.48 -4.16 10.98
C LEU A 119 -14.55 -4.44 9.93
N GLN A 120 -14.17 -4.53 8.66
CA GLN A 120 -15.09 -4.51 7.52
C GLN A 120 -15.10 -5.83 6.74
N GLY A 121 -14.30 -6.83 7.17
CA GLY A 121 -14.15 -8.09 6.46
C GLY A 121 -13.43 -7.93 5.12
N THR A 122 -13.81 -8.70 4.12
CA THR A 122 -13.22 -8.60 2.79
C THR A 122 -13.47 -7.22 2.19
N VAL A 123 -12.41 -6.58 1.71
CA VAL A 123 -12.48 -5.33 0.95
C VAL A 123 -12.21 -5.65 -0.51
N THR A 124 -13.16 -5.33 -1.37
CA THR A 124 -13.06 -5.52 -2.82
C THR A 124 -12.98 -4.17 -3.49
N VAL A 125 -11.94 -3.96 -4.29
CA VAL A 125 -11.78 -2.77 -5.12
C VAL A 125 -11.86 -3.18 -6.58
N THR A 126 -12.75 -2.56 -7.33
CA THR A 126 -12.89 -2.78 -8.77
C THR A 126 -12.66 -1.49 -9.53
N SER A 127 -12.12 -1.61 -10.74
CA SER A 127 -11.91 -0.49 -11.65
C SER A 127 -12.39 -0.84 -13.05
N ASP A 128 -13.04 0.11 -13.70
CA ASP A 128 -13.35 0.06 -15.14
C ASP A 128 -12.34 0.85 -16.00
N GLY A 129 -11.28 1.37 -15.35
CA GLY A 129 -10.25 2.20 -15.96
C GLY A 129 -10.46 3.70 -15.76
N GLU A 130 -11.67 4.13 -15.38
CA GLU A 130 -12.01 5.54 -15.09
C GLU A 130 -12.48 5.69 -13.64
N ASN A 131 -13.32 4.76 -13.18
CA ASN A 131 -13.93 4.79 -11.87
C ASN A 131 -13.42 3.66 -10.98
N LEU A 132 -13.36 3.94 -9.67
CA LEU A 132 -13.10 2.96 -8.63
C LEU A 132 -14.35 2.74 -7.81
N THR A 133 -14.69 1.47 -7.59
CA THR A 133 -15.77 1.07 -6.67
C THR A 133 -15.18 0.22 -5.56
N ILE A 134 -15.49 0.55 -4.31
CA ILE A 134 -15.05 -0.20 -3.14
C ILE A 134 -16.28 -0.76 -2.42
N THR A 135 -16.23 -2.05 -2.14
CA THR A 135 -17.26 -2.76 -1.36
C THR A 135 -16.63 -3.54 -0.23
N THR A 136 -17.36 -3.71 0.85
CA THR A 136 -16.91 -4.47 2.04
C THR A 136 -17.91 -5.57 2.36
N ALA A 137 -17.46 -6.62 3.05
CA ALA A 137 -18.30 -7.76 3.42
C ALA A 137 -19.14 -7.51 4.69
N LYS A 138 -18.76 -6.53 5.51
CA LYS A 138 -19.49 -6.11 6.73
C LYS A 138 -19.84 -4.63 6.64
#